data_442ae3557f0e560fcfb95b8005294a7e
#
_entry.id   442ae3557f0e560fcfb95b8005294a7e
#
_cell.length_a   1.000
_cell.length_b   1.000
_cell.length_c   1.000
_cell.angle_alpha   90.00
_cell.angle_beta   90.00
_cell.angle_gamma   90.00
#
_symmetry.space_group_name_H-M   'P 1'
#
loop_
_entity.id
_entity.type
_entity.pdbx_description
1 polymer ?
#
loop_
_entity_poly.entity_id
_entity_poly.type
_entity_poly.pdbx_seq_one_letter_code
_entity_poly.pdbx_strand_id
1 'polypeptide(L)'
;SVASRGLGDVYKRQLTTTCCQINLTDLFEHGFSTGHGVLRAPQSIGSYAALACIAIQSNQNDQHGGQAVPNFDRDMAPGVAKTFRRAAQTGLARIFEVLGGDEDKVDEVREAASEWTLEPDETGLAAEHEQVRRLFAGLARDTDRLAERIRRQALEETRRQTYQAMEALIANLNTMNSRAGAQTPFSSINYGTDTRPEARMVMRCLLEATEAGLGGGETAIFPIQIFRVQKGVNLNPGDPNYDLFRLACRVSAKRLFPNFSFQDAPFNAEFYRPGHPETEIAYMGCRTRVMSNVHDPSRAQTWGRGNLSFTSINLPRLAIEAHHDVDAFFASYDRMIDLVIDQLLDRLKIQSHKLVRNFPFLMGQGVWIDSEELRADDSVAEVLKHGTLSVGFIGLAETLTALIGVHHGESEEAQQLGLRIVGHLRERMDEAAERTGLNFSALATPAEGLSGRFVRMDRQRYGSIPGGTDREYY
;
A
#
# COMPACT_ATOMS: atom_id res chain seq x y z
N SER A 1 -9.95 23.53 -27.77
CA SER A 1 -11.09 23.76 -26.89
C SER A 1 -10.89 22.98 -25.58
N VAL A 2 -11.41 23.49 -24.47
CA VAL A 2 -11.30 22.85 -23.13
C VAL A 2 -11.96 21.46 -23.12
N ALA A 3 -13.00 21.23 -23.92
CA ALA A 3 -13.68 19.94 -24.05
C ALA A 3 -12.82 18.84 -24.70
N SER A 4 -11.95 19.18 -25.64
CA SER A 4 -11.07 18.20 -26.28
C SER A 4 -9.88 17.76 -25.39
N ARG A 5 -9.48 18.61 -24.44
CA ARG A 5 -8.45 18.25 -23.45
C ARG A 5 -9.00 17.30 -22.38
N GLY A 6 -10.25 17.48 -21.97
CA GLY A 6 -10.91 16.57 -21.01
C GLY A 6 -11.15 15.16 -21.56
N LEU A 7 -11.55 15.04 -22.84
CA LEU A 7 -11.72 13.74 -23.50
C LEU A 7 -10.39 13.03 -23.72
N GLY A 8 -9.31 13.74 -24.06
CA GLY A 8 -7.95 13.18 -24.17
C GLY A 8 -7.45 12.60 -22.85
N ASP A 9 -7.81 13.19 -21.73
CA ASP A 9 -7.42 12.71 -20.40
C ASP A 9 -8.22 11.46 -19.96
N VAL A 10 -9.50 11.37 -20.36
CA VAL A 10 -10.35 10.18 -20.13
C VAL A 10 -9.81 8.99 -20.95
N TYR A 11 -9.42 9.20 -22.19
CA TYR A 11 -8.80 8.18 -23.03
C TYR A 11 -7.42 7.76 -22.51
N LYS A 12 -6.62 8.68 -22.00
CA LYS A 12 -5.33 8.36 -21.36
C LYS A 12 -5.54 7.48 -20.12
N ARG A 13 -6.56 7.75 -19.28
CA ARG A 13 -6.88 6.96 -18.08
C ARG A 13 -7.32 5.54 -18.39
N GLN A 14 -8.07 5.32 -19.45
CA GLN A 14 -8.51 3.97 -19.86
C GLN A 14 -7.37 3.10 -20.42
N LEU A 15 -6.25 3.70 -20.80
CA LEU A 15 -5.09 3.02 -21.40
C LEU A 15 -3.89 2.92 -20.46
N THR A 16 -3.99 3.40 -19.23
CA THR A 16 -2.97 3.25 -18.18
C THR A 16 -3.22 2.00 -17.34
N THR A 17 -2.21 1.59 -16.57
CA THR A 17 -2.35 0.53 -15.57
C THR A 17 -3.24 0.99 -14.41
N THR A 18 -3.78 0.05 -13.65
CA THR A 18 -4.74 0.37 -12.58
C THR A 18 -4.03 0.79 -11.30
N CYS A 19 -3.16 -0.05 -10.76
CA CYS A 19 -2.50 0.18 -9.47
C CYS A 19 -1.15 -0.52 -9.40
N CYS A 20 -0.31 -0.10 -8.43
CA CYS A 20 1.01 -0.66 -8.20
C CYS A 20 1.38 -0.63 -6.71
N GLN A 21 2.20 -1.58 -6.30
CA GLN A 21 2.91 -1.63 -5.02
C GLN A 21 4.28 -0.95 -5.18
N ILE A 22 4.43 0.21 -4.56
CA ILE A 22 5.64 1.04 -4.66
C ILE A 22 6.62 0.63 -3.57
N ASN A 23 7.82 0.14 -3.93
CA ASN A 23 8.91 -0.04 -2.99
C ASN A 23 9.60 1.31 -2.74
N LEU A 24 9.36 1.91 -1.58
CA LEU A 24 9.97 3.20 -1.25
C LEU A 24 11.45 3.07 -0.94
N THR A 25 11.92 1.91 -0.44
CA THR A 25 13.33 1.69 -0.15
C THR A 25 14.19 1.93 -1.39
N ASP A 26 13.83 1.33 -2.53
CA ASP A 26 14.58 1.48 -3.79
C ASP A 26 14.61 2.94 -4.28
N LEU A 27 13.46 3.63 -4.21
CA LEU A 27 13.38 5.04 -4.57
C LEU A 27 14.21 5.95 -3.66
N PHE A 28 14.29 5.63 -2.38
CA PHE A 28 14.98 6.47 -1.40
C PHE A 28 16.49 6.23 -1.36
N GLU A 29 16.96 5.07 -1.81
CA GLU A 29 18.39 4.75 -1.82
C GLU A 29 19.18 5.69 -2.75
N HIS A 30 18.63 5.95 -3.94
CA HIS A 30 19.29 6.76 -4.96
C HIS A 30 18.63 8.12 -5.22
N GLY A 31 17.46 8.35 -4.64
CA GLY A 31 16.60 9.45 -4.99
C GLY A 31 15.87 9.18 -6.31
N PHE A 32 14.99 10.09 -6.71
CA PHE A 32 14.17 9.92 -7.92
C PHE A 32 13.79 11.26 -8.55
N SER A 33 13.29 11.24 -9.78
CA SER A 33 12.81 12.42 -10.49
C SER A 33 11.31 12.36 -10.73
N THR A 34 10.65 13.51 -10.60
CA THR A 34 9.24 13.70 -10.97
C THR A 34 9.06 14.37 -12.34
N GLY A 35 10.17 14.53 -13.08
CA GLY A 35 10.20 15.23 -14.38
C GLY A 35 10.61 16.70 -14.28
N HIS A 36 10.77 17.25 -13.07
CA HIS A 36 11.15 18.65 -12.81
C HIS A 36 12.48 18.80 -12.07
N GLY A 37 13.29 17.76 -12.05
CA GLY A 37 14.55 17.67 -11.34
C GLY A 37 14.67 16.41 -10.50
N VAL A 38 15.87 16.16 -9.96
CA VAL A 38 16.16 14.99 -9.14
C VAL A 38 16.03 15.34 -7.66
N LEU A 39 15.23 14.55 -6.96
CA LEU A 39 15.11 14.60 -5.51
C LEU A 39 16.16 13.66 -4.92
N ARG A 40 17.03 14.20 -4.06
CA ARG A 40 18.07 13.40 -3.39
C ARG A 40 17.48 12.43 -2.37
N ALA A 41 18.25 11.40 -2.02
CA ALA A 41 17.95 10.48 -0.93
C ALA A 41 17.59 11.22 0.37
N PRO A 42 16.51 10.83 1.08
CA PRO A 42 16.05 11.52 2.28
C PRO A 42 17.00 11.32 3.46
N GLN A 43 17.13 12.36 4.32
CA GLN A 43 18.09 12.40 5.42
C GLN A 43 17.43 12.53 6.82
N SER A 44 16.10 12.58 6.90
CA SER A 44 15.34 12.65 8.15
C SER A 44 13.96 12.06 7.96
N ILE A 45 13.29 11.67 9.05
CA ILE A 45 11.92 11.12 8.97
C ILE A 45 10.94 12.09 8.30
N GLY A 46 11.11 13.40 8.49
CA GLY A 46 10.30 14.40 7.79
C GLY A 46 10.51 14.38 6.28
N SER A 47 11.76 14.23 5.80
CA SER A 47 12.04 14.11 4.36
C SER A 47 11.59 12.75 3.80
N TYR A 48 11.67 11.66 4.57
CA TYR A 48 11.09 10.38 4.19
C TYR A 48 9.59 10.48 3.97
N ALA A 49 8.85 11.08 4.90
CA ALA A 49 7.40 11.26 4.78
C ALA A 49 7.02 12.16 3.59
N ALA A 50 7.75 13.27 3.39
CA ALA A 50 7.52 14.16 2.25
C ALA A 50 7.76 13.45 0.91
N LEU A 51 8.87 12.70 0.76
CA LEU A 51 9.18 11.98 -0.46
C LEU A 51 8.22 10.80 -0.70
N ALA A 52 7.72 10.14 0.35
CA ALA A 52 6.67 9.13 0.23
C ALA A 52 5.38 9.73 -0.37
N CYS A 53 4.94 10.90 0.10
CA CYS A 53 3.81 11.62 -0.49
C CYS A 53 4.05 11.97 -1.95
N ILE A 54 5.24 12.49 -2.29
CA ILE A 54 5.60 12.86 -3.67
C ILE A 54 5.62 11.62 -4.58
N ALA A 55 6.20 10.50 -4.13
CA ALA A 55 6.20 9.25 -4.89
C ALA A 55 4.79 8.74 -5.19
N ILE A 56 3.92 8.70 -4.17
CA ILE A 56 2.52 8.30 -4.31
C ILE A 56 1.78 9.22 -5.29
N GLN A 57 1.94 10.53 -5.17
CA GLN A 57 1.29 11.52 -6.03
C GLN A 57 1.81 11.46 -7.47
N SER A 58 3.11 11.26 -7.66
CA SER A 58 3.73 11.15 -8.98
C SER A 58 3.29 9.87 -9.70
N ASN A 59 3.28 8.75 -8.99
CA ASN A 59 2.83 7.48 -9.55
C ASN A 59 1.34 7.51 -9.94
N GLN A 60 0.51 8.25 -9.21
CA GLN A 60 -0.91 8.42 -9.56
C GLN A 60 -1.11 9.11 -10.91
N ASN A 61 -0.16 9.90 -11.40
CA ASN A 61 -0.28 10.51 -12.73
C ASN A 61 -0.12 9.49 -13.86
N ASP A 62 0.57 8.40 -13.62
CA ASP A 62 0.81 7.32 -14.59
C ASP A 62 -0.23 6.20 -14.51
N GLN A 63 -1.03 6.15 -13.43
CA GLN A 63 -2.03 5.11 -13.17
C GLN A 63 -3.39 5.72 -12.82
N HIS A 64 -4.48 4.95 -12.97
CA HIS A 64 -5.83 5.45 -12.70
C HIS A 64 -6.47 4.94 -11.39
N GLY A 65 -5.84 3.96 -10.73
CA GLY A 65 -6.34 3.37 -9.48
C GLY A 65 -5.48 3.70 -8.26
N GLY A 66 -5.37 2.76 -7.35
CA GLY A 66 -4.69 2.93 -6.06
C GLY A 66 -3.17 2.85 -6.13
N GLN A 67 -2.53 3.65 -5.29
CA GLN A 67 -1.09 3.65 -5.06
C GLN A 67 -0.84 3.02 -3.71
N ALA A 68 -0.04 1.96 -3.65
CA ALA A 68 0.19 1.21 -2.41
C ALA A 68 1.66 1.18 -2.02
N VAL A 69 1.93 1.21 -0.72
CA VAL A 69 3.25 0.96 -0.15
C VAL A 69 3.18 -0.35 0.63
N PRO A 70 3.92 -1.40 0.22
CA PRO A 70 3.79 -2.73 0.80
C PRO A 70 4.44 -2.88 2.18
N ASN A 71 5.50 -2.12 2.47
CA ASN A 71 6.32 -2.27 3.69
C ASN A 71 6.62 -0.91 4.35
N PHE A 72 5.59 -0.14 4.61
CA PHE A 72 5.72 1.26 5.07
C PHE A 72 6.55 1.40 6.36
N ASP A 73 6.37 0.52 7.34
CA ASP A 73 7.15 0.50 8.58
C ASP A 73 8.64 0.29 8.33
N ARG A 74 8.97 -0.66 7.45
CA ARG A 74 10.33 -0.99 7.03
C ARG A 74 10.98 0.14 6.23
N ASP A 75 10.24 0.68 5.27
CA ASP A 75 10.73 1.72 4.36
C ASP A 75 11.02 3.04 5.08
N MET A 76 10.26 3.34 6.13
CA MET A 76 10.39 4.59 6.90
C MET A 76 11.41 4.50 8.06
N ALA A 77 11.72 3.30 8.53
CA ALA A 77 12.61 3.06 9.67
C ALA A 77 13.99 3.74 9.54
N PRO A 78 14.68 3.72 8.38
CA PRO A 78 15.97 4.40 8.23
C PRO A 78 15.87 5.92 8.45
N GLY A 79 14.71 6.52 8.15
CA GLY A 79 14.45 7.94 8.41
C GLY A 79 14.44 8.27 9.90
N VAL A 80 13.91 7.39 10.72
CA VAL A 80 13.93 7.52 12.19
C VAL A 80 15.35 7.40 12.72
N ALA A 81 16.12 6.38 12.26
CA ALA A 81 17.51 6.19 12.64
C ALA A 81 18.38 7.43 12.33
N LYS A 82 18.27 7.96 11.11
CA LYS A 82 19.00 9.18 10.70
C LYS A 82 18.59 10.39 11.54
N THR A 83 17.30 10.52 11.87
CA THR A 83 16.80 11.62 12.71
C THR A 83 17.34 11.54 14.13
N PHE A 84 17.37 10.33 14.71
CA PHE A 84 17.92 10.09 16.04
C PHE A 84 19.41 10.44 16.10
N ARG A 85 20.22 9.91 15.17
CA ARG A 85 21.66 10.22 15.12
C ARG A 85 21.90 11.72 15.01
N ARG A 86 21.19 12.42 14.14
CA ARG A 86 21.30 13.86 14.00
C ARG A 86 20.92 14.60 15.29
N ALA A 87 19.88 14.17 15.99
CA ALA A 87 19.47 14.76 17.27
C ALA A 87 20.55 14.54 18.34
N ALA A 88 21.14 13.36 18.43
CA ALA A 88 22.23 13.03 19.33
C ALA A 88 23.49 13.83 19.00
N GLN A 89 23.89 13.88 17.74
CA GLN A 89 25.03 14.69 17.25
C GLN A 89 24.87 16.17 17.59
N THR A 90 23.69 16.73 17.34
CA THR A 90 23.39 18.14 17.66
C THR A 90 23.38 18.37 19.15
N GLY A 91 22.84 17.43 19.94
CA GLY A 91 22.83 17.48 21.39
C GLY A 91 24.24 17.46 22.00
N LEU A 92 25.10 16.55 21.54
CA LEU A 92 26.50 16.47 21.94
C LEU A 92 27.25 17.75 21.64
N ALA A 93 27.24 18.22 20.39
CA ALA A 93 27.95 19.41 19.95
C ALA A 93 27.51 20.64 20.74
N ARG A 94 26.19 20.89 20.88
CA ARG A 94 25.66 22.04 21.63
C ARG A 94 26.07 22.04 23.09
N ILE A 95 26.02 20.88 23.75
CA ILE A 95 26.42 20.80 25.17
C ILE A 95 27.92 21.00 25.32
N PHE A 96 28.73 20.47 24.39
CA PHE A 96 30.17 20.64 24.37
C PHE A 96 30.56 22.14 24.27
N GLU A 97 29.95 22.86 23.34
CA GLU A 97 30.14 24.29 23.19
C GLU A 97 29.72 25.09 24.44
N VAL A 98 28.54 24.78 25.02
CA VAL A 98 28.01 25.43 26.24
C VAL A 98 28.93 25.21 27.46
N LEU A 99 29.59 24.07 27.54
CA LEU A 99 30.54 23.76 28.62
C LEU A 99 31.94 24.33 28.39
N GLY A 100 32.13 25.10 27.30
CA GLY A 100 33.43 25.71 26.98
C GLY A 100 34.42 24.73 26.34
N GLY A 101 33.94 23.77 25.64
CA GLY A 101 34.77 22.86 24.84
C GLY A 101 35.47 23.60 23.69
N ASP A 102 36.55 23.03 23.21
CA ASP A 102 37.38 23.55 22.13
C ASP A 102 36.60 23.53 20.78
N GLU A 103 36.44 24.72 20.15
CA GLU A 103 35.69 24.87 18.89
C GLU A 103 36.25 23.94 17.77
N ASP A 104 37.56 23.71 17.73
CA ASP A 104 38.22 22.85 16.75
C ASP A 104 37.80 21.35 16.88
N LYS A 105 37.23 20.96 18.03
CA LYS A 105 36.78 19.58 18.30
C LYS A 105 35.29 19.34 18.13
N VAL A 106 34.50 20.34 17.78
CA VAL A 106 33.04 20.22 17.65
C VAL A 106 32.64 19.16 16.63
N ASP A 107 33.35 19.05 15.52
CA ASP A 107 33.05 18.06 14.49
C ASP A 107 33.41 16.64 14.96
N GLU A 108 34.50 16.46 15.71
CA GLU A 108 34.83 15.16 16.35
C GLU A 108 33.71 14.75 17.34
N VAL A 109 33.20 15.71 18.11
CA VAL A 109 32.11 15.48 19.04
C VAL A 109 30.81 15.08 18.32
N ARG A 110 30.50 15.67 17.18
CA ARG A 110 29.36 15.26 16.34
C ARG A 110 29.53 13.83 15.82
N GLU A 111 30.70 13.52 15.28
CA GLU A 111 30.96 12.18 14.71
C GLU A 111 30.82 11.06 15.75
N ALA A 112 31.01 11.35 17.03
CA ALA A 112 30.88 10.35 18.09
C ALA A 112 29.49 9.69 18.15
N ALA A 113 28.42 10.40 17.77
CA ALA A 113 27.05 9.84 17.74
C ALA A 113 26.66 9.23 16.38
N SER A 114 27.58 9.09 15.42
CA SER A 114 27.27 8.54 14.09
C SER A 114 26.78 7.11 14.13
N GLU A 115 27.26 6.33 15.09
CA GLU A 115 26.90 4.92 15.27
C GLU A 115 25.84 4.68 16.37
N TRP A 116 25.33 5.72 17.02
CA TRP A 116 24.33 5.56 18.05
C TRP A 116 23.02 5.00 17.46
N THR A 117 22.38 4.09 18.19
CA THR A 117 21.12 3.44 17.80
C THR A 117 20.01 3.76 18.80
N LEU A 118 18.74 3.62 18.39
CA LEU A 118 17.60 3.91 19.27
C LEU A 118 17.58 3.04 20.53
N GLU A 119 17.87 1.75 20.38
CA GLU A 119 17.91 0.77 21.47
C GLU A 119 19.23 -0.01 21.36
N PRO A 120 20.34 0.50 21.92
CA PRO A 120 21.60 -0.22 21.97
C PRO A 120 21.49 -1.42 22.95
N ASP A 121 22.25 -2.44 22.66
CA ASP A 121 22.57 -3.46 23.66
C ASP A 121 23.50 -2.90 24.76
N GLU A 122 23.81 -3.72 25.78
CA GLU A 122 24.68 -3.32 26.89
C GLU A 122 26.07 -2.86 26.40
N THR A 123 26.60 -3.48 25.36
CA THR A 123 27.89 -3.14 24.78
C THR A 123 27.85 -1.80 24.07
N GLY A 124 26.81 -1.56 23.28
CA GLY A 124 26.58 -0.29 22.59
C GLY A 124 26.40 0.86 23.58
N LEU A 125 25.59 0.66 24.64
CA LEU A 125 25.39 1.66 25.69
C LEU A 125 26.70 1.97 26.43
N ALA A 126 27.51 0.98 26.74
CA ALA A 126 28.82 1.18 27.38
C ALA A 126 29.78 1.95 26.45
N ALA A 127 29.75 1.69 25.14
CA ALA A 127 30.55 2.41 24.15
C ALA A 127 30.13 3.89 24.04
N GLU A 128 28.83 4.17 24.05
CA GLU A 128 28.29 5.56 24.06
C GLU A 128 28.78 6.31 25.32
N HIS A 129 28.69 5.71 26.49
CA HIS A 129 29.17 6.29 27.75
C HIS A 129 30.67 6.56 27.70
N GLU A 130 31.48 5.62 27.22
CA GLU A 130 32.93 5.79 27.10
C GLU A 130 33.30 6.93 26.12
N GLN A 131 32.60 7.03 25.01
CA GLN A 131 32.78 8.15 24.05
C GLN A 131 32.51 9.50 24.73
N VAL A 132 31.38 9.64 25.44
CA VAL A 132 31.02 10.87 26.14
C VAL A 132 32.02 11.16 27.25
N ARG A 133 32.47 10.14 28.01
CA ARG A 133 33.50 10.30 29.06
C ARG A 133 34.80 10.85 28.48
N ARG A 134 35.25 10.34 27.38
CA ARG A 134 36.47 10.80 26.71
C ARG A 134 36.36 12.22 26.19
N LEU A 135 35.27 12.55 25.51
CA LEU A 135 35.05 13.85 24.88
C LEU A 135 34.80 14.97 25.89
N PHE A 136 34.12 14.66 26.99
CA PHE A 136 33.76 15.65 28.03
C PHE A 136 34.71 15.62 29.25
N ALA A 137 35.86 14.95 29.12
CA ALA A 137 36.84 14.90 30.19
C ALA A 137 37.30 16.31 30.60
N GLY A 138 37.16 16.65 31.86
CA GLY A 138 37.48 17.98 32.38
C GLY A 138 36.38 19.02 32.16
N LEU A 139 35.36 18.77 31.35
CA LEU A 139 34.25 19.69 31.09
C LEU A 139 33.02 19.36 31.96
N ALA A 140 32.72 18.08 32.15
CA ALA A 140 31.60 17.62 32.94
C ALA A 140 32.05 16.72 34.10
N ARG A 141 31.40 16.86 35.29
CA ARG A 141 31.69 16.05 36.47
C ARG A 141 31.10 14.65 36.40
N ASP A 142 29.93 14.50 35.79
CA ASP A 142 29.15 13.25 35.66
C ASP A 142 28.83 13.02 34.19
N THR A 143 29.74 12.39 33.51
CA THR A 143 29.66 12.13 32.06
C THR A 143 28.67 11.04 31.72
N ASP A 144 28.44 10.04 32.59
CA ASP A 144 27.47 8.98 32.36
C ASP A 144 26.04 9.53 32.40
N ARG A 145 25.75 10.33 33.41
CA ARG A 145 24.45 11.03 33.51
C ARG A 145 24.26 12.02 32.35
N LEU A 146 25.34 12.63 31.86
CA LEU A 146 25.28 13.49 30.68
C LEU A 146 24.94 12.69 29.42
N ALA A 147 25.56 11.53 29.19
CA ALA A 147 25.25 10.64 28.09
C ALA A 147 23.76 10.22 28.08
N GLU A 148 23.27 9.76 29.25
CA GLU A 148 21.87 9.40 29.42
C GLU A 148 20.88 10.54 29.10
N ARG A 149 21.22 11.77 29.52
CA ARG A 149 20.39 12.96 29.25
C ARG A 149 20.36 13.30 27.77
N ILE A 150 21.52 13.28 27.09
CA ILE A 150 21.62 13.56 25.66
C ILE A 150 20.81 12.53 24.90
N ARG A 151 20.98 11.24 25.23
CA ARG A 151 20.25 10.15 24.62
C ARG A 151 18.74 10.31 24.79
N ARG A 152 18.27 10.58 25.99
CA ARG A 152 16.84 10.78 26.27
C ARG A 152 16.28 11.96 25.47
N GLN A 153 16.98 13.10 25.41
CA GLN A 153 16.58 14.25 24.61
C GLN A 153 16.53 13.93 23.11
N ALA A 154 17.51 13.16 22.62
CA ALA A 154 17.53 12.72 21.22
C ALA A 154 16.33 11.81 20.89
N LEU A 155 15.98 10.89 21.80
CA LEU A 155 14.80 10.02 21.64
C LEU A 155 13.49 10.82 21.67
N GLU A 156 13.33 11.75 22.62
CA GLU A 156 12.14 12.60 22.73
C GLU A 156 11.96 13.47 21.45
N GLU A 157 13.04 14.09 20.98
CA GLU A 157 13.05 14.88 19.75
C GLU A 157 12.74 14.03 18.52
N THR A 158 13.32 12.82 18.42
CA THR A 158 13.06 11.89 17.33
C THR A 158 11.59 11.45 17.30
N ARG A 159 11.02 11.11 18.45
CA ARG A 159 9.61 10.77 18.57
C ARG A 159 8.71 11.93 18.14
N ARG A 160 9.02 13.14 18.60
CA ARG A 160 8.28 14.36 18.23
C ARG A 160 8.30 14.60 16.72
N GLN A 161 9.49 14.51 16.11
CA GLN A 161 9.64 14.68 14.65
C GLN A 161 8.93 13.54 13.88
N THR A 162 8.99 12.30 14.38
CA THR A 162 8.30 11.17 13.75
C THR A 162 6.79 11.35 13.80
N TYR A 163 6.24 11.78 14.94
CA TYR A 163 4.81 12.06 15.05
C TYR A 163 4.38 13.15 14.07
N GLN A 164 5.10 14.27 14.02
CA GLN A 164 4.81 15.37 13.09
C GLN A 164 4.93 14.95 11.63
N ALA A 165 5.89 14.08 11.30
CA ALA A 165 6.03 13.53 9.94
C ALA A 165 4.84 12.65 9.55
N MET A 166 4.34 11.81 10.46
CA MET A 166 3.16 10.97 10.22
C MET A 166 1.87 11.80 10.13
N GLU A 167 1.71 12.79 10.99
CA GLU A 167 0.59 13.73 10.93
C GLU A 167 0.58 14.50 9.58
N ALA A 168 1.74 15.02 9.17
CA ALA A 168 1.89 15.72 7.89
C ALA A 168 1.62 14.80 6.69
N LEU A 169 2.05 13.54 6.73
CA LEU A 169 1.78 12.55 5.68
C LEU A 169 0.28 12.32 5.55
N ILE A 170 -0.43 12.09 6.66
CA ILE A 170 -1.88 11.90 6.66
C ILE A 170 -2.58 13.14 6.10
N ALA A 171 -2.22 14.34 6.57
CA ALA A 171 -2.79 15.60 6.08
C ALA A 171 -2.55 15.78 4.58
N ASN A 172 -1.33 15.55 4.10
CA ASN A 172 -0.96 15.66 2.68
C ASN A 172 -1.81 14.73 1.80
N LEU A 173 -1.92 13.45 2.15
CA LEU A 173 -2.65 12.48 1.34
C LEU A 173 -4.17 12.70 1.32
N ASN A 174 -4.71 13.53 2.23
CA ASN A 174 -6.12 13.90 2.25
C ASN A 174 -6.42 15.28 1.64
N THR A 175 -5.42 16.15 1.50
CA THR A 175 -5.65 17.55 1.07
C THR A 175 -4.95 17.93 -0.22
N MET A 176 -3.84 17.27 -0.56
CA MET A 176 -3.08 17.59 -1.76
C MET A 176 -3.64 16.87 -2.99
N ASN A 177 -3.92 17.65 -4.03
CA ASN A 177 -4.45 17.13 -5.29
C ASN A 177 -3.31 16.84 -6.26
N SER A 178 -3.20 15.61 -6.74
CA SER A 178 -2.17 15.20 -7.70
C SER A 178 -2.60 15.28 -9.16
N ARG A 179 -3.90 15.48 -9.42
CA ARG A 179 -4.48 15.54 -10.78
C ARG A 179 -5.40 16.72 -10.97
N ALA A 180 -5.59 17.11 -12.23
CA ALA A 180 -6.66 18.03 -12.63
C ALA A 180 -8.03 17.47 -12.19
N GLY A 181 -8.87 18.30 -11.59
CA GLY A 181 -10.17 17.91 -11.05
C GLY A 181 -10.16 17.60 -9.55
N ALA A 182 -9.16 18.07 -8.83
CA ALA A 182 -9.05 18.01 -7.37
C ALA A 182 -9.13 16.61 -6.76
N GLN A 183 -8.57 15.60 -7.45
CA GLN A 183 -8.51 14.24 -6.94
C GLN A 183 -7.32 14.05 -6.00
N THR A 184 -7.59 13.72 -4.74
CA THR A 184 -6.58 13.23 -3.80
C THR A 184 -6.08 11.84 -4.20
N PRO A 185 -4.83 11.47 -3.84
CA PRO A 185 -4.29 10.15 -4.15
C PRO A 185 -5.07 9.05 -3.45
N PHE A 186 -5.60 8.10 -4.22
CA PHE A 186 -6.15 6.86 -3.67
C PHE A 186 -4.98 6.00 -3.21
N SER A 187 -4.59 6.16 -1.97
CA SER A 187 -3.37 5.61 -1.41
C SER A 187 -3.64 4.58 -0.31
N SER A 188 -2.75 3.60 -0.20
CA SER A 188 -2.76 2.62 0.88
C SER A 188 -1.34 2.31 1.37
N ILE A 189 -1.22 1.93 2.64
CA ILE A 189 0.03 1.55 3.26
C ILE A 189 -0.17 0.27 4.07
N ASN A 190 0.81 -0.64 4.00
CA ASN A 190 0.84 -1.88 4.76
C ASN A 190 2.00 -1.82 5.75
N TYR A 191 1.77 -2.26 6.98
CA TYR A 191 2.76 -2.24 8.06
C TYR A 191 2.35 -3.21 9.18
N GLY A 192 3.20 -3.41 10.19
CA GLY A 192 2.86 -4.19 11.38
C GLY A 192 3.89 -5.24 11.77
N THR A 193 4.71 -5.72 10.85
CA THR A 193 5.58 -6.89 11.04
C THR A 193 7.04 -6.58 11.36
N ASP A 194 7.52 -5.39 11.12
CA ASP A 194 8.89 -5.01 11.46
C ASP A 194 9.02 -4.73 12.96
N THR A 195 9.90 -5.49 13.63
CA THR A 195 10.09 -5.41 15.09
C THR A 195 11.24 -4.48 15.52
N ARG A 196 11.96 -3.87 14.57
CA ARG A 196 13.03 -2.92 14.89
C ARG A 196 12.50 -1.69 15.60
N PRO A 197 13.22 -1.11 16.56
CA PRO A 197 12.79 0.05 17.34
C PRO A 197 12.32 1.23 16.49
N GLU A 198 13.02 1.50 15.39
CA GLU A 198 12.71 2.56 14.45
C GLU A 198 11.34 2.35 13.77
N ALA A 199 11.10 1.13 13.28
CA ALA A 199 9.84 0.77 12.65
C ALA A 199 8.68 0.80 13.65
N ARG A 200 8.91 0.33 14.87
CA ARG A 200 7.94 0.42 15.98
C ARG A 200 7.57 1.88 16.29
N MET A 201 8.56 2.79 16.26
CA MET A 201 8.31 4.22 16.46
C MET A 201 7.45 4.80 15.32
N VAL A 202 7.74 4.44 14.06
CA VAL A 202 6.90 4.83 12.90
C VAL A 202 5.46 4.37 13.10
N MET A 203 5.25 3.09 13.37
CA MET A 203 3.92 2.51 13.55
C MET A 203 3.14 3.15 14.68
N ARG A 204 3.78 3.36 15.82
CA ARG A 204 3.16 4.03 16.97
C ARG A 204 2.72 5.44 16.65
N CYS A 205 3.63 6.25 16.08
CA CYS A 205 3.34 7.64 15.72
C CYS A 205 2.26 7.74 14.62
N LEU A 206 2.27 6.84 13.65
CA LEU A 206 1.24 6.75 12.62
C LEU A 206 -0.15 6.45 13.21
N LEU A 207 -0.22 5.46 14.09
CA LEU A 207 -1.46 5.08 14.76
C LEU A 207 -1.98 6.20 15.68
N GLU A 208 -1.10 6.83 16.47
CA GLU A 208 -1.45 7.97 17.32
C GLU A 208 -1.95 9.17 16.50
N ALA A 209 -1.29 9.52 15.39
CA ALA A 209 -1.73 10.57 14.49
C ALA A 209 -3.07 10.25 13.81
N THR A 210 -3.29 8.98 13.43
CA THR A 210 -4.57 8.51 12.90
C THR A 210 -5.67 8.62 13.95
N GLU A 211 -5.40 8.25 15.21
CA GLU A 211 -6.36 8.36 16.31
C GLU A 211 -6.74 9.81 16.58
N ALA A 212 -5.80 10.73 16.51
CA ALA A 212 -6.06 12.16 16.63
C ALA A 212 -6.99 12.69 15.53
N GLY A 213 -6.80 12.23 14.28
CA GLY A 213 -7.55 12.68 13.11
C GLY A 213 -6.97 13.94 12.48
N LEU A 214 -7.69 14.54 11.54
CA LEU A 214 -7.33 15.81 10.92
C LEU A 214 -7.58 16.99 11.89
N GLY A 215 -7.21 18.20 11.50
CA GLY A 215 -7.17 19.37 12.36
C GLY A 215 -8.43 19.68 13.17
N GLY A 216 -9.62 19.32 12.69
CA GLY A 216 -10.89 19.38 13.42
C GLY A 216 -11.28 18.05 14.09
N GLY A 217 -10.41 17.06 14.08
CA GLY A 217 -10.67 15.72 14.62
C GLY A 217 -11.43 14.79 13.66
N GLU A 218 -11.55 15.17 12.38
CA GLU A 218 -12.20 14.35 11.36
C GLU A 218 -11.38 13.08 11.07
N THR A 219 -12.09 12.02 10.70
CA THR A 219 -11.41 10.78 10.27
C THR A 219 -10.78 10.98 8.90
N ALA A 220 -9.47 10.78 8.79
CA ALA A 220 -8.77 10.77 7.52
C ALA A 220 -9.21 9.57 6.67
N ILE A 221 -9.43 9.78 5.36
CA ILE A 221 -9.80 8.70 4.44
C ILE A 221 -8.54 8.00 3.92
N PHE A 222 -7.50 8.77 3.64
CA PHE A 222 -6.22 8.28 3.11
C PHE A 222 -5.04 8.54 4.06
N PRO A 223 -4.02 7.70 4.00
CA PRO A 223 -3.96 6.43 3.28
C PRO A 223 -4.87 5.39 3.93
N ILE A 224 -5.45 4.49 3.13
CA ILE A 224 -6.05 3.26 3.65
C ILE A 224 -4.93 2.47 4.32
N GLN A 225 -5.12 2.16 5.61
CA GLN A 225 -4.10 1.50 6.41
C GLN A 225 -4.42 0.02 6.58
N ILE A 226 -3.42 -0.82 6.35
CA ILE A 226 -3.52 -2.27 6.53
C ILE A 226 -2.47 -2.71 7.54
N PHE A 227 -2.92 -3.10 8.73
CA PHE A 227 -2.07 -3.65 9.77
C PHE A 227 -1.94 -5.16 9.58
N ARG A 228 -0.71 -5.65 9.38
CA ARG A 228 -0.41 -7.07 9.24
C ARG A 228 -0.31 -7.73 10.59
N VAL A 229 -1.09 -8.80 10.79
CA VAL A 229 -1.12 -9.62 12.01
C VAL A 229 -0.44 -10.95 11.74
N GLN A 230 0.52 -11.32 12.59
CA GLN A 230 1.33 -12.52 12.45
C GLN A 230 1.66 -13.13 13.82
N LYS A 231 1.57 -14.46 13.93
CA LYS A 231 1.98 -15.21 15.12
C LYS A 231 3.47 -15.01 15.40
N GLY A 232 3.81 -14.83 16.68
CA GLY A 232 5.20 -14.60 17.10
C GLY A 232 5.71 -13.19 16.84
N VAL A 233 4.92 -12.32 16.19
CA VAL A 233 5.27 -10.93 15.92
C VAL A 233 4.37 -9.96 16.70
N ASN A 234 3.05 -10.12 16.60
CA ASN A 234 2.11 -9.16 17.20
C ASN A 234 0.75 -9.75 17.61
N LEU A 235 0.47 -11.03 17.36
CA LEU A 235 -0.85 -11.62 17.60
C LEU A 235 -1.10 -11.90 19.08
N ASN A 236 -0.10 -12.40 19.82
CA ASN A 236 -0.27 -12.91 21.17
C ASN A 236 0.41 -12.00 22.21
N PRO A 237 -0.10 -11.99 23.47
CA PRO A 237 0.61 -11.38 24.57
C PRO A 237 2.05 -11.90 24.69
N GLY A 238 3.02 -10.99 24.77
CA GLY A 238 4.45 -11.31 24.79
C GLY A 238 5.15 -11.24 23.42
N ASP A 239 4.40 -11.17 22.33
CA ASP A 239 5.01 -10.91 21.01
C ASP A 239 5.59 -9.48 20.96
N PRO A 240 6.70 -9.25 20.20
CA PRO A 240 7.41 -7.97 20.18
C PRO A 240 6.55 -6.74 19.85
N ASN A 241 5.60 -6.87 18.94
CA ASN A 241 4.70 -5.80 18.49
C ASN A 241 3.26 -5.95 19.00
N TYR A 242 3.00 -6.76 20.03
CA TYR A 242 1.64 -6.97 20.56
C TYR A 242 1.00 -5.67 21.09
N ASP A 243 1.79 -4.80 21.70
CA ASP A 243 1.34 -3.49 22.17
C ASP A 243 0.85 -2.60 21.01
N LEU A 244 1.50 -2.68 19.85
CA LEU A 244 1.10 -1.98 18.63
C LEU A 244 -0.17 -2.58 18.00
N PHE A 245 -0.35 -3.90 18.06
CA PHE A 245 -1.58 -4.54 17.64
C PHE A 245 -2.77 -4.09 18.50
N ARG A 246 -2.60 -4.05 19.82
CA ARG A 246 -3.63 -3.50 20.72
C ARG A 246 -3.97 -2.04 20.42
N LEU A 247 -2.95 -1.22 20.16
CA LEU A 247 -3.12 0.17 19.74
C LEU A 247 -3.89 0.24 18.41
N ALA A 248 -3.52 -0.57 17.41
CA ALA A 248 -4.19 -0.64 16.12
C ALA A 248 -5.68 -1.01 16.26
N CYS A 249 -6.03 -2.00 17.11
CA CYS A 249 -7.42 -2.35 17.41
C CYS A 249 -8.20 -1.17 18.02
N ARG A 250 -7.60 -0.44 18.97
CA ARG A 250 -8.22 0.75 19.58
C ARG A 250 -8.46 1.84 18.53
N VAL A 251 -7.47 2.12 17.69
CA VAL A 251 -7.57 3.13 16.63
C VAL A 251 -8.63 2.74 15.61
N SER A 252 -8.64 1.48 15.18
CA SER A 252 -9.63 0.96 14.23
C SER A 252 -11.06 1.07 14.77
N ALA A 253 -11.28 0.77 16.05
CA ALA A 253 -12.58 0.92 16.68
C ALA A 253 -13.09 2.37 16.69
N LYS A 254 -12.18 3.35 16.69
CA LYS A 254 -12.52 4.78 16.70
C LYS A 254 -12.60 5.39 15.30
N ARG A 255 -11.74 4.95 14.37
CA ARG A 255 -11.49 5.61 13.07
C ARG A 255 -11.80 4.74 11.85
N LEU A 256 -12.23 3.48 12.03
CA LEU A 256 -12.42 2.47 10.99
C LEU A 256 -11.11 2.02 10.30
N PHE A 257 -9.98 2.57 10.66
CA PHE A 257 -8.63 2.20 10.21
C PHE A 257 -7.72 2.00 11.42
N PRO A 258 -6.71 1.11 11.30
CA PRO A 258 -6.37 0.25 10.16
C PRO A 258 -7.33 -0.92 9.97
N ASN A 259 -7.37 -1.45 8.73
CA ASN A 259 -7.87 -2.79 8.44
C ASN A 259 -6.79 -3.82 8.84
N PHE A 260 -7.18 -5.09 9.01
CA PHE A 260 -6.26 -6.14 9.44
C PHE A 260 -6.07 -7.20 8.36
N SER A 261 -4.81 -7.60 8.15
CA SER A 261 -4.41 -8.67 7.24
C SER A 261 -3.70 -9.77 8.04
N PHE A 262 -4.25 -10.98 8.03
CA PHE A 262 -3.69 -12.11 8.78
C PHE A 262 -2.70 -12.88 7.89
N GLN A 263 -1.40 -12.76 8.19
CA GLN A 263 -0.34 -13.40 7.41
C GLN A 263 -0.37 -14.92 7.52
N ASP A 264 -0.80 -15.45 8.67
CA ASP A 264 -0.90 -16.88 8.95
C ASP A 264 -2.18 -17.53 8.41
N ALA A 265 -3.11 -16.77 7.81
CA ALA A 265 -4.27 -17.37 7.15
C ALA A 265 -3.80 -18.32 6.03
N PRO A 266 -4.38 -19.53 5.87
CA PRO A 266 -3.86 -20.53 4.93
C PRO A 266 -3.64 -19.99 3.52
N PHE A 267 -4.56 -19.17 3.03
CA PHE A 267 -4.50 -18.55 1.71
C PHE A 267 -3.45 -17.40 1.58
N ASN A 268 -2.83 -16.98 2.69
CA ASN A 268 -1.72 -16.04 2.71
C ASN A 268 -0.39 -16.75 3.01
N ALA A 269 -0.40 -17.68 3.97
CA ALA A 269 0.77 -18.42 4.42
C ALA A 269 1.46 -19.23 3.30
N GLU A 270 0.70 -19.66 2.29
CA GLU A 270 1.18 -20.35 1.10
C GLU A 270 2.27 -19.55 0.35
N PHE A 271 2.18 -18.23 0.37
CA PHE A 271 3.07 -17.34 -0.40
C PHE A 271 4.16 -16.71 0.45
N TYR A 272 4.00 -16.70 1.77
CA TYR A 272 4.94 -16.08 2.68
C TYR A 272 6.17 -16.95 2.96
N ARG A 273 7.36 -16.35 2.91
CA ARG A 273 8.63 -16.98 3.27
C ARG A 273 9.29 -16.19 4.40
N PRO A 274 9.52 -16.80 5.56
CA PRO A 274 10.19 -16.13 6.67
C PRO A 274 11.57 -15.54 6.27
N GLY A 275 11.84 -14.31 6.66
CA GLY A 275 13.06 -13.60 6.29
C GLY A 275 13.06 -12.95 4.91
N HIS A 276 11.97 -13.10 4.13
CA HIS A 276 11.77 -12.54 2.81
C HIS A 276 10.63 -11.52 2.79
N PRO A 277 10.89 -10.24 3.16
CA PRO A 277 9.86 -9.20 3.24
C PRO A 277 9.14 -8.93 1.91
N GLU A 278 9.78 -9.24 0.78
CA GLU A 278 9.19 -9.18 -0.56
C GLU A 278 8.03 -10.16 -0.75
N THR A 279 7.92 -11.17 0.11
CA THR A 279 6.84 -12.18 0.08
C THR A 279 5.75 -11.91 1.11
N GLU A 280 5.89 -10.89 1.96
CA GLU A 280 4.84 -10.50 2.89
C GLU A 280 3.63 -9.99 2.12
N ILE A 281 2.45 -10.50 2.48
CA ILE A 281 1.22 -10.13 1.79
C ILE A 281 0.90 -8.67 2.05
N ALA A 282 0.70 -7.93 0.97
CA ALA A 282 0.33 -6.53 1.00
C ALA A 282 -0.89 -6.26 0.11
N TYR A 283 -1.71 -5.33 0.53
CA TYR A 283 -2.93 -4.96 -0.19
C TYR A 283 -2.77 -3.60 -0.87
N MET A 284 -3.31 -3.52 -2.08
CA MET A 284 -3.48 -2.28 -2.83
C MET A 284 -4.90 -1.78 -2.66
N GLY A 285 -5.05 -0.53 -2.24
CA GLY A 285 -6.37 -0.01 -1.88
C GLY A 285 -6.93 -0.80 -0.70
N CYS A 286 -8.14 -1.32 -0.83
CA CYS A 286 -8.82 -1.98 0.28
C CYS A 286 -8.84 -3.51 0.22
N ARG A 287 -8.54 -4.17 -0.92
CA ARG A 287 -8.77 -5.63 -1.08
C ARG A 287 -7.86 -6.34 -2.06
N THR A 288 -7.25 -5.64 -3.00
CA THR A 288 -6.47 -6.28 -4.05
C THR A 288 -5.07 -6.60 -3.53
N ARG A 289 -4.61 -7.80 -3.76
CA ARG A 289 -3.27 -8.26 -3.40
C ARG A 289 -2.58 -8.89 -4.60
N VAL A 290 -1.26 -8.76 -4.65
CA VAL A 290 -0.39 -9.44 -5.61
C VAL A 290 0.33 -10.54 -4.86
N MET A 291 0.33 -11.75 -5.38
CA MET A 291 0.91 -12.92 -4.70
C MET A 291 1.80 -13.71 -5.65
N SER A 292 1.26 -14.66 -6.41
CA SER A 292 2.00 -15.45 -7.40
C SER A 292 2.38 -14.60 -8.62
N ASN A 293 3.35 -15.09 -9.38
CA ASN A 293 3.70 -14.54 -10.67
C ASN A 293 3.77 -15.68 -11.69
N VAL A 294 2.73 -15.85 -12.49
CA VAL A 294 2.64 -16.92 -13.50
C VAL A 294 3.65 -16.68 -14.62
N HIS A 295 3.87 -15.42 -14.98
CA HIS A 295 4.85 -15.06 -16.02
C HIS A 295 6.28 -15.38 -15.59
N ASP A 296 6.64 -15.15 -14.34
CA ASP A 296 7.95 -15.49 -13.78
C ASP A 296 7.79 -16.02 -12.33
N PRO A 297 7.59 -17.33 -12.17
CA PRO A 297 7.38 -17.93 -10.85
C PRO A 297 8.56 -17.76 -9.87
N SER A 298 9.76 -17.46 -10.36
CA SER A 298 10.92 -17.21 -9.51
C SER A 298 10.86 -15.86 -8.79
N ARG A 299 10.03 -14.93 -9.27
CA ARG A 299 9.85 -13.57 -8.76
C ARG A 299 8.41 -13.29 -8.35
N ALA A 300 7.92 -14.07 -7.38
CA ALA A 300 6.60 -13.90 -6.78
C ALA A 300 6.59 -12.81 -5.67
N GLN A 301 7.28 -11.70 -5.90
CA GLN A 301 7.34 -10.57 -4.96
C GLN A 301 6.07 -9.72 -5.01
N THR A 302 5.77 -9.01 -3.91
CA THR A 302 4.57 -8.17 -3.79
C THR A 302 4.75 -6.75 -4.30
N TRP A 303 5.98 -6.22 -4.34
CA TRP A 303 6.24 -4.86 -4.84
C TRP A 303 6.72 -4.82 -6.30
N GLY A 304 6.68 -3.63 -6.88
CA GLY A 304 7.01 -3.41 -8.29
C GLY A 304 6.00 -4.02 -9.25
N ARG A 305 4.83 -4.41 -8.75
CA ARG A 305 3.78 -5.09 -9.51
C ARG A 305 2.40 -4.56 -9.11
N GLY A 306 1.40 -4.85 -9.92
CA GLY A 306 0.04 -4.45 -9.62
C GLY A 306 -0.97 -4.90 -10.67
N ASN A 307 -2.15 -4.31 -10.66
CA ASN A 307 -3.19 -4.60 -11.63
C ASN A 307 -3.03 -3.74 -12.88
N LEU A 308 -3.11 -4.39 -14.05
CA LEU A 308 -3.12 -3.73 -15.35
C LEU A 308 -4.50 -3.21 -15.69
N SER A 309 -5.49 -4.09 -15.59
CA SER A 309 -6.89 -3.79 -15.89
C SER A 309 -7.82 -4.72 -15.16
N PHE A 310 -9.05 -4.28 -14.94
CA PHE A 310 -10.13 -5.14 -14.50
C PHE A 310 -11.44 -4.80 -15.20
N THR A 311 -12.34 -5.79 -15.30
CA THR A 311 -13.71 -5.61 -15.80
C THR A 311 -14.66 -6.40 -14.91
N SER A 312 -15.80 -5.81 -14.56
CA SER A 312 -16.77 -6.40 -13.64
C SER A 312 -18.00 -6.90 -14.36
N ILE A 313 -18.38 -8.13 -14.06
CA ILE A 313 -19.57 -8.79 -14.56
C ILE A 313 -20.77 -8.43 -13.68
N ASN A 314 -21.88 -8.07 -14.29
CA ASN A 314 -23.17 -7.90 -13.64
C ASN A 314 -23.85 -9.28 -13.51
N LEU A 315 -23.57 -9.99 -12.41
CA LEU A 315 -24.16 -11.31 -12.17
C LEU A 315 -25.69 -11.28 -12.03
N PRO A 316 -26.33 -10.31 -11.33
CA PRO A 316 -27.79 -10.25 -11.24
C PRO A 316 -28.49 -10.22 -12.59
N ARG A 317 -27.94 -9.50 -13.57
CA ARG A 317 -28.50 -9.47 -14.92
C ARG A 317 -28.55 -10.86 -15.54
N LEU A 318 -27.44 -11.62 -15.46
CA LEU A 318 -27.37 -12.96 -16.00
C LEU A 318 -28.40 -13.90 -15.33
N ALA A 319 -28.60 -13.73 -14.01
CA ALA A 319 -29.57 -14.49 -13.24
C ALA A 319 -31.02 -14.15 -13.62
N ILE A 320 -31.34 -12.86 -13.79
CA ILE A 320 -32.66 -12.41 -14.24
C ILE A 320 -32.97 -12.99 -15.63
N GLU A 321 -32.03 -12.93 -16.56
CA GLU A 321 -32.17 -13.44 -17.93
C GLU A 321 -32.27 -14.98 -17.98
N ALA A 322 -31.72 -15.67 -16.96
CA ALA A 322 -31.80 -17.13 -16.84
C ALA A 322 -33.17 -17.65 -16.34
N HIS A 323 -34.05 -16.79 -15.81
CA HIS A 323 -35.40 -17.16 -15.37
C HIS A 323 -35.44 -18.41 -14.43
N HIS A 324 -34.65 -18.41 -13.37
CA HIS A 324 -34.49 -19.50 -12.39
C HIS A 324 -33.80 -20.77 -12.93
N ASP A 325 -33.31 -20.77 -14.14
CA ASP A 325 -32.53 -21.87 -14.72
C ASP A 325 -31.04 -21.71 -14.41
N VAL A 326 -30.54 -22.50 -13.46
CA VAL A 326 -29.13 -22.44 -13.02
C VAL A 326 -28.17 -22.84 -14.16
N ASP A 327 -28.53 -23.82 -15.00
CA ASP A 327 -27.66 -24.25 -16.11
C ASP A 327 -27.60 -23.18 -17.21
N ALA A 328 -28.73 -22.54 -17.52
CA ALA A 328 -28.75 -21.39 -18.44
C ALA A 328 -27.95 -20.19 -17.90
N PHE A 329 -27.97 -19.98 -16.58
CA PHE A 329 -27.13 -18.98 -15.93
C PHE A 329 -25.65 -19.28 -16.15
N PHE A 330 -25.17 -20.49 -15.84
CA PHE A 330 -23.76 -20.86 -16.03
C PHE A 330 -23.34 -20.77 -17.49
N ALA A 331 -24.15 -21.21 -18.42
CA ALA A 331 -23.85 -21.08 -19.84
C ALA A 331 -23.74 -19.62 -20.32
N SER A 332 -24.52 -18.71 -19.73
CA SER A 332 -24.42 -17.26 -19.99
C SER A 332 -23.21 -16.66 -19.30
N TYR A 333 -22.90 -17.14 -18.10
CA TYR A 333 -21.75 -16.72 -17.32
C TYR A 333 -20.43 -17.05 -18.03
N ASP A 334 -20.29 -18.28 -18.57
CA ASP A 334 -19.13 -18.68 -19.37
C ASP A 334 -18.90 -17.75 -20.57
N ARG A 335 -19.95 -17.50 -21.34
CA ARG A 335 -19.85 -16.56 -22.48
C ARG A 335 -19.42 -15.15 -22.06
N MET A 336 -19.89 -14.70 -20.90
CA MET A 336 -19.51 -13.38 -20.37
C MET A 336 -18.07 -13.38 -19.86
N ILE A 337 -17.61 -14.46 -19.21
CA ILE A 337 -16.22 -14.61 -18.78
C ILE A 337 -15.28 -14.56 -19.99
N ASP A 338 -15.57 -15.33 -21.04
CA ASP A 338 -14.78 -15.33 -22.28
C ASP A 338 -14.69 -13.91 -22.89
N LEU A 339 -15.82 -13.24 -23.01
CA LEU A 339 -15.85 -11.86 -23.51
C LEU A 339 -14.99 -10.89 -22.68
N VAL A 340 -15.01 -11.05 -21.35
CA VAL A 340 -14.22 -10.21 -20.46
C VAL A 340 -12.73 -10.54 -20.54
N ILE A 341 -12.35 -11.80 -20.65
CA ILE A 341 -10.97 -12.22 -20.87
C ILE A 341 -10.43 -11.62 -22.18
N ASP A 342 -11.17 -11.76 -23.28
CA ASP A 342 -10.80 -11.20 -24.57
C ASP A 342 -10.62 -9.67 -24.49
N GLN A 343 -11.55 -8.98 -23.83
CA GLN A 343 -11.44 -7.54 -23.60
C GLN A 343 -10.20 -7.15 -22.79
N LEU A 344 -9.84 -7.91 -21.78
CA LEU A 344 -8.65 -7.66 -20.96
C LEU A 344 -7.37 -7.88 -21.76
N LEU A 345 -7.32 -8.91 -22.60
CA LEU A 345 -6.21 -9.16 -23.49
C LEU A 345 -6.06 -8.07 -24.56
N ASP A 346 -7.15 -7.55 -25.11
CA ASP A 346 -7.13 -6.42 -26.03
C ASP A 346 -6.61 -5.15 -25.35
N ARG A 347 -7.01 -4.90 -24.10
CA ARG A 347 -6.47 -3.78 -23.32
C ARG A 347 -4.97 -3.94 -23.07
N LEU A 348 -4.52 -5.13 -22.70
CA LEU A 348 -3.10 -5.41 -22.52
C LEU A 348 -2.32 -5.16 -23.82
N LYS A 349 -2.84 -5.62 -24.97
CA LYS A 349 -2.25 -5.36 -26.27
C LYS A 349 -2.08 -3.86 -26.55
N ILE A 350 -3.11 -3.05 -26.24
CA ILE A 350 -3.05 -1.60 -26.37
C ILE A 350 -2.01 -0.99 -25.41
N GLN A 351 -1.96 -1.43 -24.18
CA GLN A 351 -0.98 -0.98 -23.18
C GLN A 351 0.45 -1.35 -23.60
N SER A 352 0.65 -2.54 -24.19
CA SER A 352 1.94 -3.04 -24.66
C SER A 352 2.55 -2.25 -25.83
N HIS A 353 1.75 -1.47 -26.54
CA HIS A 353 2.27 -0.57 -27.59
C HIS A 353 2.82 0.76 -27.03
N LYS A 354 2.77 0.96 -25.74
CA LYS A 354 3.31 2.15 -25.09
C LYS A 354 4.81 2.01 -24.84
N LEU A 355 5.44 3.16 -24.64
CA LEU A 355 6.86 3.29 -24.34
C LEU A 355 7.04 3.76 -22.89
N VAL A 356 8.22 3.56 -22.32
CA VAL A 356 8.56 4.00 -20.96
C VAL A 356 8.24 5.48 -20.75
N ARG A 357 8.51 6.36 -21.73
CA ARG A 357 8.18 7.79 -21.66
C ARG A 357 6.69 8.12 -21.47
N ASN A 358 5.79 7.17 -21.71
CA ASN A 358 4.36 7.32 -21.41
C ASN A 358 4.02 7.09 -19.94
N PHE A 359 4.98 6.54 -19.18
CA PHE A 359 4.91 6.27 -17.76
C PHE A 359 6.19 6.80 -17.09
N PRO A 360 6.41 8.12 -17.06
CA PRO A 360 7.69 8.71 -16.68
C PRO A 360 8.11 8.43 -15.25
N PHE A 361 7.16 8.19 -14.35
CA PHE A 361 7.43 7.81 -12.97
C PHE A 361 7.37 6.29 -12.78
N LEU A 362 6.26 5.65 -13.11
CA LEU A 362 6.04 4.22 -12.89
C LEU A 362 7.12 3.34 -13.54
N MET A 363 7.46 3.62 -14.80
CA MET A 363 8.46 2.88 -15.56
C MET A 363 9.80 3.62 -15.61
N GLY A 364 9.77 4.95 -15.77
CA GLY A 364 10.98 5.75 -15.90
C GLY A 364 11.80 5.92 -14.63
N GLN A 365 11.25 5.60 -13.46
CA GLN A 365 11.96 5.60 -12.17
C GLN A 365 12.11 4.18 -11.57
N GLY A 366 11.89 3.14 -12.36
CA GLY A 366 12.09 1.75 -11.90
C GLY A 366 11.09 1.29 -10.84
N VAL A 367 9.90 1.93 -10.74
CA VAL A 367 8.88 1.53 -9.75
C VAL A 367 8.25 0.18 -10.13
N TRP A 368 8.08 -0.06 -11.44
CA TRP A 368 7.61 -1.34 -11.94
C TRP A 368 8.79 -2.29 -12.18
N ILE A 369 8.65 -3.54 -11.80
CA ILE A 369 9.69 -4.57 -11.93
C ILE A 369 10.29 -4.61 -13.33
N ASP A 370 11.61 -4.67 -13.43
CA ASP A 370 12.44 -4.70 -14.64
C ASP A 370 12.38 -3.42 -15.50
N SER A 371 11.60 -2.41 -15.09
CA SER A 371 11.55 -1.16 -15.84
C SER A 371 12.79 -0.29 -15.66
N GLU A 372 13.59 -0.52 -14.64
CA GLU A 372 14.89 0.14 -14.40
C GLU A 372 15.93 -0.15 -15.46
N GLU A 373 15.79 -1.27 -16.17
CA GLU A 373 16.66 -1.65 -17.28
C GLU A 373 16.27 -1.00 -18.62
N LEU A 374 15.07 -0.38 -18.68
CA LEU A 374 14.50 0.18 -19.91
C LEU A 374 14.86 1.66 -20.10
N ARG A 375 14.99 2.06 -21.35
CA ARG A 375 15.18 3.46 -21.77
C ARG A 375 13.84 4.10 -22.14
N ALA A 376 13.81 5.42 -22.20
CA ALA A 376 12.57 6.20 -22.45
C ALA A 376 11.79 5.77 -23.71
N ASP A 377 12.48 5.32 -24.75
CA ASP A 377 11.89 4.90 -26.02
C ASP A 377 11.70 3.39 -26.16
N ASP A 378 12.00 2.62 -25.13
CA ASP A 378 11.79 1.17 -25.11
C ASP A 378 10.32 0.85 -24.84
N SER A 379 9.88 -0.30 -25.41
CA SER A 379 8.53 -0.83 -25.20
C SER A 379 8.37 -1.37 -23.78
N VAL A 380 7.21 -1.14 -23.16
CA VAL A 380 6.84 -1.70 -21.85
C VAL A 380 6.20 -3.10 -21.95
N ALA A 381 6.11 -3.68 -23.14
CA ALA A 381 5.35 -4.91 -23.41
C ALA A 381 5.77 -6.08 -22.53
N GLU A 382 7.08 -6.31 -22.36
CA GLU A 382 7.59 -7.45 -21.60
C GLU A 382 7.37 -7.26 -20.09
N VAL A 383 7.68 -6.09 -19.55
CA VAL A 383 7.55 -5.82 -18.12
C VAL A 383 6.10 -5.78 -17.65
N LEU A 384 5.15 -5.44 -18.53
CA LEU A 384 3.73 -5.50 -18.21
C LEU A 384 3.21 -6.91 -17.96
N LYS A 385 3.87 -7.95 -18.44
CA LYS A 385 3.47 -9.35 -18.20
C LYS A 385 3.52 -9.76 -16.72
N HIS A 386 4.29 -9.04 -15.90
CA HIS A 386 4.29 -9.21 -14.45
C HIS A 386 3.02 -8.70 -13.74
N GLY A 387 2.23 -7.89 -14.42
CA GLY A 387 0.98 -7.35 -13.88
C GLY A 387 -0.19 -8.32 -13.99
N THR A 388 -1.28 -8.02 -13.29
CA THR A 388 -2.47 -8.88 -13.19
C THR A 388 -3.64 -8.30 -13.99
N LEU A 389 -4.35 -9.18 -14.70
CA LEU A 389 -5.63 -8.94 -15.33
C LEU A 389 -6.73 -9.52 -14.43
N SER A 390 -7.74 -8.72 -14.05
CA SER A 390 -8.73 -9.15 -13.07
C SER A 390 -10.13 -9.17 -13.67
N VAL A 391 -10.85 -10.29 -13.48
CA VAL A 391 -12.28 -10.39 -13.77
C VAL A 391 -13.05 -10.22 -12.48
N GLY A 392 -13.80 -9.14 -12.39
CA GLY A 392 -14.61 -8.82 -11.23
C GLY A 392 -16.05 -9.30 -11.38
N PHE A 393 -16.75 -9.38 -10.26
CA PHE A 393 -18.20 -9.59 -10.21
C PHE A 393 -18.86 -8.69 -9.19
N ILE A 394 -20.15 -8.42 -9.40
CA ILE A 394 -21.01 -7.61 -8.53
C ILE A 394 -22.32 -8.37 -8.33
N GLY A 395 -22.91 -8.28 -7.13
CA GLY A 395 -24.29 -8.66 -6.86
C GLY A 395 -24.51 -10.16 -6.68
N LEU A 396 -23.60 -10.87 -5.97
CA LEU A 396 -23.77 -12.31 -5.74
C LEU A 396 -25.04 -12.64 -4.94
N ALA A 397 -25.39 -11.85 -3.92
CA ALA A 397 -26.60 -12.04 -3.13
C ALA A 397 -27.87 -11.90 -3.98
N GLU A 398 -27.95 -10.85 -4.78
CA GLU A 398 -29.05 -10.57 -5.69
C GLU A 398 -29.15 -11.63 -6.81
N THR A 399 -28.03 -12.15 -7.26
CA THR A 399 -27.94 -13.27 -8.22
C THR A 399 -28.60 -14.51 -7.66
N LEU A 400 -28.26 -14.90 -6.44
CA LEU A 400 -28.83 -16.07 -5.76
C LEU A 400 -30.33 -15.87 -5.52
N THR A 401 -30.75 -14.71 -5.07
CA THR A 401 -32.17 -14.38 -4.91
C THR A 401 -32.93 -14.47 -6.24
N ALA A 402 -32.36 -14.02 -7.34
CA ALA A 402 -32.96 -14.12 -8.67
C ALA A 402 -33.02 -15.56 -9.19
N LEU A 403 -32.05 -16.43 -8.84
CA LEU A 403 -32.01 -17.83 -9.27
C LEU A 403 -32.89 -18.74 -8.42
N ILE A 404 -32.79 -18.66 -7.09
CA ILE A 404 -33.38 -19.63 -6.15
C ILE A 404 -34.25 -18.99 -5.05
N GLY A 405 -34.47 -17.67 -5.09
CA GLY A 405 -35.36 -16.96 -4.17
C GLY A 405 -34.76 -16.52 -2.83
N VAL A 406 -33.54 -16.98 -2.50
CA VAL A 406 -32.85 -16.70 -1.23
C VAL A 406 -31.36 -16.42 -1.47
N HIS A 407 -30.73 -15.63 -0.61
CA HIS A 407 -29.29 -15.34 -0.74
C HIS A 407 -28.42 -16.20 0.20
N HIS A 408 -27.10 -16.16 0.01
CA HIS A 408 -26.13 -17.01 0.72
C HIS A 408 -26.08 -16.84 2.24
N GLY A 409 -26.68 -15.81 2.81
CA GLY A 409 -26.82 -15.64 4.25
C GLY A 409 -28.11 -16.23 4.82
N GLU A 410 -29.01 -16.77 4.02
CA GLU A 410 -30.35 -17.25 4.42
C GLU A 410 -30.47 -18.79 4.38
N SER A 411 -29.70 -19.46 3.52
CA SER A 411 -29.72 -20.92 3.44
C SER A 411 -28.35 -21.49 3.04
N GLU A 412 -28.11 -22.74 3.46
CA GLU A 412 -26.91 -23.48 3.10
C GLU A 412 -26.86 -23.77 1.59
N GLU A 413 -28.00 -24.09 0.98
CA GLU A 413 -28.11 -24.32 -0.47
C GLU A 413 -27.66 -23.08 -1.25
N ALA A 414 -28.14 -21.88 -0.86
CA ALA A 414 -27.71 -20.63 -1.47
C ALA A 414 -26.22 -20.34 -1.26
N GLN A 415 -25.70 -20.68 -0.07
CA GLN A 415 -24.27 -20.54 0.19
C GLN A 415 -23.43 -21.46 -0.72
N GLN A 416 -23.82 -22.72 -0.87
CA GLN A 416 -23.13 -23.67 -1.76
C GLN A 416 -23.20 -23.23 -3.23
N LEU A 417 -24.35 -22.75 -3.69
CA LEU A 417 -24.47 -22.20 -5.05
C LEU A 417 -23.59 -20.95 -5.22
N GLY A 418 -23.53 -20.07 -4.21
CA GLY A 418 -22.65 -18.90 -4.22
C GLY A 418 -21.16 -19.29 -4.30
N LEU A 419 -20.74 -20.27 -3.51
CA LEU A 419 -19.38 -20.82 -3.58
C LEU A 419 -19.09 -21.44 -4.95
N ARG A 420 -20.05 -22.16 -5.56
CA ARG A 420 -19.92 -22.72 -6.91
C ARG A 420 -19.75 -21.61 -7.95
N ILE A 421 -20.52 -20.51 -7.89
CA ILE A 421 -20.41 -19.39 -8.83
C ILE A 421 -19.03 -18.72 -8.75
N VAL A 422 -18.56 -18.43 -7.54
CA VAL A 422 -17.24 -17.80 -7.33
C VAL A 422 -16.10 -18.76 -7.64
N GLY A 423 -16.23 -20.04 -7.26
CA GLY A 423 -15.26 -21.09 -7.57
C GLY A 423 -15.08 -21.28 -9.07
N HIS A 424 -16.21 -21.31 -9.80
CA HIS A 424 -16.20 -21.38 -11.27
C HIS A 424 -15.42 -20.22 -11.91
N LEU A 425 -15.64 -18.98 -11.45
CA LEU A 425 -14.86 -17.84 -11.94
C LEU A 425 -13.37 -18.02 -11.66
N ARG A 426 -13.00 -18.49 -10.47
CA ARG A 426 -11.60 -18.74 -10.13
C ARG A 426 -10.97 -19.78 -11.06
N GLU A 427 -11.63 -20.92 -11.26
CA GLU A 427 -11.18 -21.99 -12.18
C GLU A 427 -10.94 -21.43 -13.58
N ARG A 428 -11.88 -20.62 -14.10
CA ARG A 428 -11.73 -19.96 -15.41
C ARG A 428 -10.56 -18.98 -15.47
N MET A 429 -10.21 -18.34 -14.34
CA MET A 429 -9.01 -17.48 -14.27
C MET A 429 -7.72 -18.30 -14.26
N ASP A 430 -7.70 -19.42 -13.56
CA ASP A 430 -6.56 -20.34 -13.54
C ASP A 430 -6.32 -20.94 -14.95
N GLU A 431 -7.38 -21.38 -15.65
CA GLU A 431 -7.31 -21.81 -17.06
C GLU A 431 -6.80 -20.70 -18.00
N ALA A 432 -7.27 -19.47 -17.83
CA ALA A 432 -6.80 -18.33 -18.63
C ALA A 432 -5.32 -18.05 -18.40
N ALA A 433 -4.86 -18.14 -17.13
CA ALA A 433 -3.47 -17.95 -16.77
C ALA A 433 -2.57 -19.04 -17.38
N GLU A 434 -2.97 -20.32 -17.30
CA GLU A 434 -2.24 -21.45 -17.93
C GLU A 434 -2.14 -21.28 -19.45
N ARG A 435 -3.26 -20.93 -20.10
CA ARG A 435 -3.33 -20.79 -21.56
C ARG A 435 -2.49 -19.64 -22.07
N THR A 436 -2.40 -18.54 -21.33
CA THR A 436 -1.77 -17.29 -21.80
C THR A 436 -0.38 -17.04 -21.24
N GLY A 437 0.01 -17.71 -20.16
CA GLY A 437 1.24 -17.41 -19.41
C GLY A 437 1.19 -16.04 -18.69
N LEU A 438 0.00 -15.47 -18.45
CA LEU A 438 -0.21 -14.17 -17.81
C LEU A 438 -0.90 -14.35 -16.46
N ASN A 439 -0.79 -13.32 -15.60
CA ASN A 439 -1.48 -13.34 -14.32
C ASN A 439 -2.95 -12.95 -14.49
N PHE A 440 -3.86 -13.86 -14.15
CA PHE A 440 -5.29 -13.61 -14.05
C PHE A 440 -5.79 -13.78 -12.62
N SER A 441 -6.81 -13.03 -12.22
CA SER A 441 -7.43 -13.16 -10.90
C SER A 441 -8.92 -12.90 -10.92
N ALA A 442 -9.66 -13.59 -10.04
CA ALA A 442 -11.04 -13.29 -9.72
C ALA A 442 -11.10 -12.18 -8.65
N LEU A 443 -12.05 -11.25 -8.77
CA LEU A 443 -12.18 -10.09 -7.90
C LEU A 443 -13.65 -9.88 -7.50
N ALA A 444 -13.95 -9.87 -6.20
CA ALA A 444 -15.18 -9.24 -5.72
C ALA A 444 -15.02 -7.72 -5.85
N THR A 445 -15.64 -7.13 -6.88
CA THR A 445 -15.39 -5.73 -7.24
C THR A 445 -15.85 -4.79 -6.13
N PRO A 446 -15.00 -3.86 -5.65
CA PRO A 446 -15.41 -2.75 -4.81
C PRO A 446 -16.19 -1.74 -5.67
N ALA A 447 -17.51 -1.93 -5.77
CA ALA A 447 -18.28 -1.46 -6.92
C ALA A 447 -18.86 -0.06 -6.78
N GLU A 448 -18.82 0.57 -5.61
CA GLU A 448 -19.27 1.94 -5.36
C GLU A 448 -20.37 2.44 -6.34
N GLY A 449 -20.06 3.40 -7.21
CA GLY A 449 -21.03 3.93 -8.20
C GLY A 449 -21.44 2.96 -9.31
N LEU A 450 -20.64 1.90 -9.61
CA LEU A 450 -20.97 0.94 -10.66
C LEU A 450 -22.12 0.03 -10.24
N SER A 451 -22.18 -0.36 -8.97
CA SER A 451 -23.28 -1.14 -8.40
C SER A 451 -24.63 -0.46 -8.59
N GLY A 452 -24.76 0.81 -8.18
CA GLY A 452 -25.98 1.58 -8.39
C GLY A 452 -26.31 1.84 -9.88
N ARG A 453 -25.28 1.95 -10.73
CA ARG A 453 -25.50 2.06 -12.19
C ARG A 453 -26.11 0.78 -12.76
N PHE A 454 -25.62 -0.39 -12.34
CA PHE A 454 -26.17 -1.67 -12.79
C PHE A 454 -27.62 -1.83 -12.38
N VAL A 455 -27.98 -1.56 -11.12
CA VAL A 455 -29.38 -1.59 -10.66
C VAL A 455 -30.27 -0.69 -11.49
N ARG A 456 -29.86 0.56 -11.74
CA ARG A 456 -30.68 1.50 -12.55
C ARG A 456 -30.92 0.98 -13.96
N MET A 457 -29.88 0.42 -14.61
CA MET A 457 -29.98 -0.13 -15.96
C MET A 457 -30.90 -1.37 -16.00
N ASP A 458 -30.77 -2.25 -14.99
CA ASP A 458 -31.56 -3.47 -14.93
C ASP A 458 -33.01 -3.19 -14.55
N ARG A 459 -33.27 -2.24 -13.64
CA ARG A 459 -34.63 -1.76 -13.34
C ARG A 459 -35.31 -1.16 -14.56
N GLN A 460 -34.58 -0.38 -15.36
CA GLN A 460 -35.10 0.21 -16.58
C GLN A 460 -35.46 -0.87 -17.61
N ARG A 461 -34.72 -1.96 -17.68
CA ARG A 461 -34.92 -3.03 -18.68
C ARG A 461 -35.94 -4.09 -18.25
N TYR A 462 -35.92 -4.48 -16.96
CA TYR A 462 -36.68 -5.62 -16.44
C TYR A 462 -37.74 -5.24 -15.41
N GLY A 463 -37.86 -3.97 -15.05
CA GLY A 463 -38.75 -3.50 -13.99
C GLY A 463 -38.19 -3.69 -12.59
N SER A 464 -39.05 -3.49 -11.58
CA SER A 464 -38.70 -3.69 -10.17
C SER A 464 -38.90 -5.17 -9.82
N ILE A 465 -37.79 -5.83 -9.45
CA ILE A 465 -37.75 -7.23 -9.06
C ILE A 465 -37.42 -7.30 -7.56
N PRO A 466 -38.27 -7.90 -6.71
CA PRO A 466 -37.99 -8.04 -5.29
C PRO A 466 -36.68 -8.72 -4.98
N GLY A 467 -35.88 -8.14 -4.07
CA GLY A 467 -34.56 -8.66 -3.70
C GLY A 467 -33.46 -8.50 -4.77
N GLY A 468 -33.79 -7.86 -5.87
CA GLY A 468 -32.90 -7.58 -6.99
C GLY A 468 -32.89 -6.10 -7.33
N THR A 469 -33.68 -5.69 -8.32
CA THR A 469 -33.69 -4.30 -8.85
C THR A 469 -34.54 -3.33 -8.04
N ASP A 470 -35.19 -3.75 -6.98
CA ASP A 470 -36.01 -2.93 -6.08
C ASP A 470 -35.22 -2.05 -5.10
N ARG A 471 -33.89 -2.16 -5.09
CA ARG A 471 -32.96 -1.43 -4.23
C ARG A 471 -32.10 -0.42 -5.02
N GLU A 472 -31.31 0.39 -4.33
CA GLU A 472 -30.51 1.44 -4.97
C GLU A 472 -29.19 0.93 -5.56
N TYR A 473 -28.68 -0.20 -5.07
CA TYR A 473 -27.40 -0.82 -5.49
C TYR A 473 -27.45 -2.34 -5.28
N TYR A 474 -26.61 -3.08 -6.01
CA TYR A 474 -26.35 -4.51 -5.86
C TYR A 474 -25.29 -4.79 -4.82
#